data_2e74f46b767eabf60d44eb3a4e97891f
#
_entry.id   2e74f46b767eabf60d44eb3a4e97891f
#
_cell.length_a   1.000
_cell.length_b   1.000
_cell.length_c   1.000
_cell.angle_alpha   90.00
_cell.angle_beta   90.00
_cell.angle_gamma   90.00
#
_symmetry.space_group_name_H-M   'P 1'
#
loop_
_entity.id
_entity.type
_entity.pdbx_description
1 polymer ?
#
loop_
_entity_poly.entity_id
_entity_poly.type
_entity_poly.pdbx_seq_one_letter_code
_entity_poly.pdbx_strand_id
1 'polypeptide(L)'
;MPAFMTLYDESIDPTNRDFYAPGFELRIDGVGLPRGVLRDVMQVTYHDDINEIDGFELTVNNWDATARACKYIGSETAADLGGGSKATQLFTLFDPGGKSAELAIGYSGNFQSMVRATFTTMEPSFPESGPPVLTVRGSNILKALRTKQFTGAWTNQTPSAIARNFNTLRGGSQPRLPSPWKVVTNSQAASAESSIEYVAQKNQYDVDFLLQLAHGQGYTLEADEDARQLYFGPSQSSTPTNYQLGYGKGLMSFKPSLATANQWKSVTVRGWDRQTQKPIVVKVGQDDPQVKKLNSGLLSLVPDRQEQTVDLPVFTAAEAKQRALAIMLDRSKEIVTAHGKTVGLPKLRAGTLVNIQGIGARLSGTYFVTKTTHTLGEGGYITEFDCRREDLGGGGASS
;
A
#
# COMPACT_ATOMS: atom_id res chain seq x y z
N MET A 1 -9.43 -22.70 3.43
CA MET A 1 -8.05 -22.16 3.41
C MET A 1 -7.86 -21.50 2.08
N PRO A 2 -7.29 -20.29 2.00
CA PRO A 2 -6.94 -19.73 0.72
C PRO A 2 -5.93 -20.66 0.02
N ALA A 3 -6.09 -20.86 -1.27
CA ALA A 3 -5.15 -21.63 -2.06
C ALA A 3 -3.91 -20.74 -2.31
N PHE A 4 -2.75 -21.16 -1.82
CA PHE A 4 -1.50 -20.46 -2.09
C PHE A 4 -0.95 -20.86 -3.46
N MET A 5 -0.44 -19.89 -4.20
CA MET A 5 0.27 -20.13 -5.44
C MET A 5 1.75 -20.42 -5.11
N THR A 6 2.28 -21.54 -5.55
CA THR A 6 3.71 -21.83 -5.46
C THR A 6 4.40 -21.42 -6.75
N LEU A 7 5.61 -20.84 -6.65
CA LEU A 7 6.41 -20.45 -7.83
C LEU A 7 6.81 -21.64 -8.73
N TYR A 8 6.73 -22.86 -8.22
CA TYR A 8 7.15 -24.10 -8.88
C TYR A 8 6.01 -25.11 -8.94
N ASP A 9 4.76 -24.66 -8.86
CA ASP A 9 3.63 -25.57 -9.05
C ASP A 9 3.57 -26.00 -10.51
N GLU A 10 3.93 -27.23 -10.79
CA GLU A 10 3.90 -27.82 -12.13
C GLU A 10 2.48 -27.89 -12.73
N SER A 11 1.45 -27.67 -11.92
CA SER A 11 0.06 -27.58 -12.37
C SER A 11 -0.27 -26.24 -13.03
N ILE A 12 0.59 -25.23 -12.85
CA ILE A 12 0.52 -23.97 -13.62
C ILE A 12 1.07 -24.29 -15.00
N ASP A 13 0.23 -24.15 -16.01
CA ASP A 13 0.47 -24.37 -17.43
C ASP A 13 1.97 -24.32 -17.81
N PRO A 14 2.59 -25.43 -18.23
CA PRO A 14 4.01 -25.48 -18.59
C PRO A 14 4.38 -24.60 -19.79
N THR A 15 3.38 -24.00 -20.46
CA THR A 15 3.58 -22.97 -21.47
C THR A 15 3.82 -21.58 -20.87
N ASN A 16 3.54 -21.41 -19.59
CA ASN A 16 3.72 -20.15 -18.86
C ASN A 16 5.10 -20.10 -18.16
N ARG A 17 6.16 -20.24 -18.93
CA ARG A 17 7.56 -20.09 -18.48
C ARG A 17 7.93 -18.59 -18.31
N ASP A 18 7.14 -17.85 -17.58
CA ASP A 18 6.98 -16.40 -17.70
C ASP A 18 8.04 -15.56 -16.98
N PHE A 19 9.06 -16.18 -16.36
CA PHE A 19 10.13 -15.43 -15.70
C PHE A 19 11.32 -15.08 -16.63
N TYR A 20 11.21 -15.36 -17.92
CA TYR A 20 12.34 -15.25 -18.85
C TYR A 20 12.51 -13.88 -19.50
N ALA A 21 11.49 -13.08 -19.59
CA ALA A 21 11.57 -11.78 -20.24
C ALA A 21 10.77 -10.76 -19.43
N PRO A 22 11.35 -10.24 -18.34
CA PRO A 22 10.69 -9.17 -17.61
C PRO A 22 10.55 -7.93 -18.47
N GLY A 23 9.42 -7.24 -18.34
CA GLY A 23 9.14 -6.04 -19.10
C GLY A 23 8.09 -5.18 -18.43
N PHE A 24 7.84 -4.04 -19.02
CA PHE A 24 6.80 -3.12 -18.58
C PHE A 24 6.08 -2.51 -19.78
N GLU A 25 4.89 -2.05 -19.52
CA GLU A 25 4.11 -1.21 -20.43
C GLU A 25 3.79 0.10 -19.71
N LEU A 26 4.00 1.21 -20.38
CA LEU A 26 3.63 2.53 -19.86
C LEU A 26 2.75 3.23 -20.90
N ARG A 27 1.58 3.66 -20.46
CA ARG A 27 0.66 4.47 -21.24
C ARG A 27 0.54 5.84 -20.61
N ILE A 28 0.62 6.87 -21.42
CA ILE A 28 0.40 8.26 -21.01
C ILE A 28 -0.86 8.75 -21.71
N ASP A 29 -1.83 9.23 -20.93
CA ASP A 29 -3.17 9.63 -21.40
C ASP A 29 -3.83 8.55 -22.29
N GLY A 30 -3.66 7.28 -21.88
CA GLY A 30 -4.19 6.11 -22.58
C GLY A 30 -3.39 5.68 -23.83
N VAL A 31 -2.34 6.41 -24.21
CA VAL A 31 -1.52 6.10 -25.38
C VAL A 31 -0.21 5.43 -24.94
N GLY A 32 0.06 4.25 -25.50
CA GLY A 32 1.32 3.53 -25.24
C GLY A 32 2.54 4.31 -25.73
N LEU A 33 3.64 4.24 -24.97
CA LEU A 33 4.88 4.91 -25.35
C LEU A 33 5.49 4.34 -26.63
N PRO A 34 6.05 5.19 -27.48
CA PRO A 34 6.82 4.76 -28.63
C PRO A 34 8.03 3.89 -28.22
N ARG A 35 8.40 2.92 -29.03
CA ARG A 35 9.55 2.02 -28.76
C ARG A 35 10.86 2.75 -28.48
N GLY A 36 11.07 3.92 -29.09
CA GLY A 36 12.25 4.75 -28.85
C GLY A 36 12.29 5.25 -27.40
N VAL A 37 11.17 5.74 -26.90
CA VAL A 37 11.05 6.22 -25.51
C VAL A 37 11.18 5.08 -24.50
N LEU A 38 10.56 3.92 -24.80
CA LEU A 38 10.69 2.73 -23.94
C LEU A 38 12.14 2.26 -23.79
N ARG A 39 12.96 2.38 -24.84
CA ARG A 39 14.40 2.04 -24.78
C ARG A 39 15.22 3.02 -23.94
N ASP A 40 14.77 4.24 -23.81
CA ASP A 40 15.42 5.25 -22.97
C ASP A 40 15.09 5.08 -21.48
N VAL A 41 14.07 4.31 -21.12
CA VAL A 41 13.77 3.99 -19.73
C VAL A 41 14.77 2.96 -19.23
N MET A 42 15.61 3.36 -18.29
CA MET A 42 16.68 2.55 -17.71
C MET A 42 16.19 1.73 -16.52
N GLN A 43 15.30 2.31 -15.74
CA GLN A 43 14.74 1.66 -14.54
C GLN A 43 13.30 2.11 -14.32
N VAL A 44 12.50 1.17 -13.88
CA VAL A 44 11.14 1.38 -13.41
C VAL A 44 11.07 0.89 -11.97
N THR A 45 10.64 1.73 -11.05
CA THR A 45 10.40 1.36 -9.66
C THR A 45 8.95 1.68 -9.32
N TYR A 46 8.25 0.73 -8.72
CA TYR A 46 6.89 0.92 -8.21
C TYR A 46 6.88 0.65 -6.71
N HIS A 47 6.30 1.56 -5.96
CA HIS A 47 6.13 1.50 -4.51
C HIS A 47 4.65 1.39 -4.16
N ASP A 48 4.34 0.47 -3.27
CA ASP A 48 2.99 0.15 -2.80
C ASP A 48 3.03 -0.06 -1.29
N ASP A 49 2.24 0.69 -0.54
CA ASP A 49 2.27 0.72 0.93
C ASP A 49 0.88 0.95 1.51
N ILE A 50 0.48 0.17 2.53
CA ILE A 50 -0.85 0.30 3.17
C ILE A 50 -1.06 1.61 3.94
N ASN A 51 0.00 2.37 4.22
CA ASN A 51 -0.03 3.59 5.04
C ASN A 51 0.37 4.85 4.28
N GLU A 52 0.88 4.71 3.05
CA GLU A 52 1.40 5.80 2.25
C GLU A 52 0.68 5.91 0.90
N ILE A 53 1.02 6.92 0.14
CA ILE A 53 0.50 7.11 -1.22
C ILE A 53 1.39 6.32 -2.17
N ASP A 54 0.80 5.37 -2.90
CA ASP A 54 1.52 4.59 -3.88
C ASP A 54 1.98 5.43 -5.06
N GLY A 55 3.07 5.01 -5.65
CA GLY A 55 3.62 5.71 -6.78
C GLY A 55 4.68 4.93 -7.52
N PHE A 56 5.07 5.47 -8.66
CA PHE A 56 6.16 4.93 -9.44
C PHE A 56 7.24 5.98 -9.70
N GLU A 57 8.43 5.49 -9.96
CA GLU A 57 9.58 6.26 -10.39
C GLU A 57 10.15 5.63 -11.67
N LEU A 58 10.43 6.48 -12.65
CA LEU A 58 11.12 6.12 -13.88
C LEU A 58 12.46 6.84 -13.93
N THR A 59 13.53 6.12 -14.22
CA THR A 59 14.81 6.71 -14.59
C THR A 59 14.97 6.59 -16.10
N VAL A 60 15.10 7.72 -16.77
CA VAL A 60 15.10 7.80 -18.24
C VAL A 60 16.40 8.44 -18.72
N ASN A 61 17.04 7.83 -19.72
CA ASN A 61 18.17 8.46 -20.41
C ASN A 61 17.71 9.69 -21.18
N ASN A 62 18.14 10.86 -20.74
CA ASN A 62 17.70 12.15 -21.27
C ASN A 62 18.69 12.76 -22.30
N TRP A 63 19.62 11.98 -22.84
CA TRP A 63 20.65 12.48 -23.73
C TRP A 63 20.60 11.87 -25.12
N ASP A 64 20.59 12.75 -26.14
CA ASP A 64 20.87 12.39 -27.53
C ASP A 64 22.31 12.75 -27.88
N ALA A 65 23.14 11.73 -28.03
CA ALA A 65 24.55 11.93 -28.36
C ALA A 65 24.78 12.52 -29.76
N THR A 66 23.86 12.27 -30.70
CA THR A 66 23.95 12.76 -32.08
C THR A 66 23.55 14.24 -32.15
N ALA A 67 22.45 14.61 -31.53
CA ALA A 67 21.98 15.97 -31.46
C ALA A 67 22.72 16.80 -30.41
N ARG A 68 23.47 16.15 -29.47
CA ARG A 68 24.07 16.77 -28.29
C ARG A 68 23.09 17.60 -27.48
N ALA A 69 21.91 17.07 -27.29
CA ALA A 69 20.77 17.76 -26.64
C ALA A 69 19.99 16.84 -25.74
N CYS A 70 19.22 17.41 -24.82
CA CYS A 70 18.29 16.68 -23.99
C CYS A 70 17.08 16.22 -24.83
N LYS A 71 16.58 15.01 -24.56
CA LYS A 71 15.45 14.43 -25.29
C LYS A 71 14.09 14.85 -24.75
N TYR A 72 13.95 14.97 -23.44
CA TYR A 72 12.66 15.05 -22.75
C TYR A 72 12.48 16.32 -21.93
N ILE A 73 13.49 17.19 -21.89
CA ILE A 73 13.44 18.48 -21.25
C ILE A 73 13.93 19.55 -22.21
N GLY A 74 13.33 20.69 -22.18
CA GLY A 74 13.70 21.77 -23.02
C GLY A 74 12.55 22.14 -23.97
N SER A 75 12.25 23.37 -23.98
CA SER A 75 11.23 23.90 -24.85
C SER A 75 11.77 25.02 -25.66
N GLU A 76 13.05 25.27 -25.50
CA GLU A 76 13.53 26.60 -25.85
C GLU A 76 13.41 26.85 -27.32
N THR A 77 12.93 26.08 -28.05
CA THR A 77 12.42 26.25 -29.38
C THR A 77 12.58 24.93 -30.14
N ALA A 78 11.51 24.20 -30.24
CA ALA A 78 11.39 23.18 -31.27
C ALA A 78 11.78 23.70 -32.67
N ALA A 79 11.81 25.00 -32.85
CA ALA A 79 12.30 25.70 -34.01
C ALA A 79 13.83 25.63 -34.17
N ASP A 80 14.59 25.73 -33.06
CA ASP A 80 16.07 25.72 -33.11
C ASP A 80 16.65 24.34 -33.40
N LEU A 81 15.87 23.27 -33.09
CA LEU A 81 16.28 21.90 -33.34
C LEU A 81 15.77 21.34 -34.67
N GLY A 82 15.13 22.15 -35.53
CA GLY A 82 14.54 21.68 -36.78
C GLY A 82 13.44 20.63 -36.62
N GLY A 83 12.96 20.45 -35.39
CA GLY A 83 11.95 19.46 -35.04
C GLY A 83 10.53 20.01 -35.20
N GLY A 84 9.73 19.41 -36.08
CA GLY A 84 8.30 19.71 -36.18
C GLY A 84 7.52 19.30 -34.91
N SER A 85 6.20 19.35 -34.94
CA SER A 85 5.27 19.08 -33.84
C SER A 85 5.55 17.80 -33.02
N LYS A 86 6.24 16.81 -33.55
CA LYS A 86 6.66 15.60 -32.85
C LYS A 86 7.75 15.86 -31.80
N ALA A 87 8.68 16.79 -32.03
CA ALA A 87 9.73 17.13 -31.06
C ALA A 87 9.11 17.83 -29.83
N THR A 88 8.16 18.74 -30.07
CA THR A 88 7.44 19.42 -28.98
C THR A 88 6.69 18.43 -28.11
N GLN A 89 6.11 17.37 -28.67
CA GLN A 89 5.41 16.32 -27.90
C GLN A 89 6.35 15.52 -27.00
N LEU A 90 7.61 15.29 -27.40
CA LEU A 90 8.59 14.58 -26.58
C LEU A 90 9.07 15.45 -25.42
N PHE A 91 9.30 16.73 -25.62
CA PHE A 91 9.77 17.65 -24.57
C PHE A 91 8.78 17.82 -23.41
N THR A 92 7.49 17.66 -23.67
CA THR A 92 6.46 17.76 -22.64
C THR A 92 5.92 16.40 -22.20
N LEU A 93 6.51 15.30 -22.65
CA LEU A 93 5.96 13.97 -22.46
C LEU A 93 5.77 13.64 -20.97
N PHE A 94 6.74 13.94 -20.15
CA PHE A 94 6.79 13.65 -18.72
C PHE A 94 6.47 14.85 -17.83
N ASP A 95 5.94 15.93 -18.38
CA ASP A 95 5.63 17.12 -17.61
C ASP A 95 4.63 16.82 -16.48
N PRO A 96 4.91 17.25 -15.24
CA PRO A 96 3.94 17.20 -14.16
C PRO A 96 2.76 18.14 -14.45
N GLY A 97 1.60 17.80 -13.96
CA GLY A 97 0.46 18.71 -14.07
C GLY A 97 -0.72 18.19 -14.90
N GLY A 98 -1.12 16.96 -14.67
CA GLY A 98 -2.41 16.45 -15.12
C GLY A 98 -2.37 15.32 -16.11
N LYS A 99 -1.22 14.96 -16.65
CA LYS A 99 -1.12 13.77 -17.49
C LYS A 99 -1.26 12.51 -16.66
N SER A 100 -2.13 11.61 -17.13
CA SER A 100 -2.29 10.29 -16.53
C SER A 100 -1.21 9.34 -17.04
N ALA A 101 -0.75 8.47 -16.15
CA ALA A 101 0.18 7.41 -16.47
C ALA A 101 -0.37 6.07 -15.98
N GLU A 102 -0.39 5.07 -16.82
CA GLU A 102 -0.74 3.69 -16.46
C GLU A 102 0.49 2.82 -16.61
N LEU A 103 0.98 2.28 -15.50
CA LEU A 103 2.13 1.40 -15.45
C LEU A 103 1.66 -0.04 -15.26
N ALA A 104 2.15 -0.93 -16.13
CA ALA A 104 1.99 -2.37 -15.99
C ALA A 104 3.36 -3.04 -16.04
N ILE A 105 3.60 -4.03 -15.19
CA ILE A 105 4.86 -4.78 -15.12
C ILE A 105 4.53 -6.28 -15.20
N GLY A 106 5.41 -7.05 -15.81
CA GLY A 106 5.21 -8.50 -15.93
C GLY A 106 6.29 -9.17 -16.76
N TYR A 107 5.93 -10.29 -17.38
CA TYR A 107 6.82 -11.12 -18.15
C TYR A 107 6.17 -11.49 -19.50
N SER A 108 7.01 -11.60 -20.53
CA SER A 108 6.63 -12.15 -21.85
C SER A 108 5.28 -11.65 -22.43
N GLY A 109 4.95 -10.37 -22.18
CA GLY A 109 3.73 -9.75 -22.66
C GLY A 109 2.48 -9.99 -21.78
N ASN A 110 2.62 -10.73 -20.69
CA ASN A 110 1.58 -10.84 -19.65
C ASN A 110 1.87 -9.80 -18.55
N PHE A 111 1.43 -8.56 -18.79
CA PHE A 111 1.64 -7.46 -17.88
C PHE A 111 0.45 -7.29 -16.94
N GLN A 112 0.76 -7.12 -15.64
CA GLN A 112 -0.22 -6.79 -14.61
C GLN A 112 -0.23 -5.29 -14.40
N SER A 113 -1.41 -4.70 -14.32
CA SER A 113 -1.57 -3.29 -13.95
C SER A 113 -0.99 -3.07 -12.55
N MET A 114 -0.05 -2.13 -12.42
CA MET A 114 0.56 -1.80 -11.14
C MET A 114 -0.10 -0.57 -10.54
N VAL A 115 -0.20 0.48 -11.32
CA VAL A 115 -0.74 1.76 -10.86
C VAL A 115 -1.27 2.61 -12.00
N ARG A 116 -2.36 3.33 -11.71
CA ARG A 116 -2.81 4.48 -12.48
C ARG A 116 -2.52 5.73 -11.68
N ALA A 117 -1.65 6.56 -12.22
CA ALA A 117 -1.08 7.69 -11.50
C ALA A 117 -1.13 8.95 -12.35
N THR A 118 -0.87 10.08 -11.74
CA THR A 118 -0.54 11.33 -12.42
C THR A 118 0.91 11.69 -12.17
N PHE A 119 1.59 12.22 -13.17
CA PHE A 119 2.95 12.72 -12.97
C PHE A 119 2.95 13.88 -11.97
N THR A 120 3.84 13.77 -10.98
CA THR A 120 3.95 14.74 -9.89
C THR A 120 5.26 15.49 -9.90
N THR A 121 6.32 14.85 -10.37
CA THR A 121 7.68 15.39 -10.29
C THR A 121 8.49 14.97 -11.50
N MET A 122 9.30 15.89 -12.00
CA MET A 122 10.27 15.67 -13.05
C MET A 122 11.60 16.30 -12.60
N GLU A 123 12.62 15.49 -12.40
CA GLU A 123 13.92 15.89 -11.87
C GLU A 123 15.03 15.52 -12.86
N PRO A 124 15.50 16.47 -13.68
CA PRO A 124 16.67 16.24 -14.52
C PRO A 124 17.96 16.30 -13.67
N SER A 125 18.87 15.37 -13.95
CA SER A 125 20.19 15.33 -13.34
C SER A 125 21.27 15.42 -14.42
N PHE A 126 22.23 16.29 -14.22
CA PHE A 126 23.39 16.51 -15.10
C PHE A 126 24.66 16.15 -14.32
N PRO A 127 25.03 14.87 -14.28
CA PRO A 127 26.16 14.43 -13.48
C PRO A 127 27.49 14.92 -14.07
N GLU A 128 28.53 15.07 -13.24
CA GLU A 128 29.87 15.41 -13.67
C GLU A 128 30.46 14.37 -14.64
N SER A 129 30.07 13.11 -14.48
CA SER A 129 30.43 12.01 -15.38
C SER A 129 29.21 11.17 -15.73
N GLY A 130 29.09 10.78 -17.00
CA GLY A 130 27.96 10.02 -17.53
C GLY A 130 26.90 10.90 -18.25
N PRO A 131 25.94 10.28 -18.90
CA PRO A 131 24.88 11.00 -19.60
C PRO A 131 23.87 11.61 -18.64
N PRO A 132 23.25 12.74 -19.00
CA PRO A 132 22.12 13.29 -18.27
C PRO A 132 20.96 12.29 -18.17
N VAL A 133 20.40 12.19 -16.98
CA VAL A 133 19.23 11.34 -16.70
C VAL A 133 18.05 12.18 -16.25
N LEU A 134 16.86 11.67 -16.46
CA LEU A 134 15.62 12.26 -16.02
C LEU A 134 14.91 11.29 -15.08
N THR A 135 14.67 11.70 -13.84
CA THR A 135 13.83 10.98 -12.90
C THR A 135 12.42 11.55 -12.93
N VAL A 136 11.46 10.70 -13.20
CA VAL A 136 10.03 11.05 -13.29
C VAL A 136 9.26 10.27 -12.24
N ARG A 137 8.42 10.96 -11.45
CA ARG A 137 7.57 10.32 -10.44
C ARG A 137 6.10 10.57 -10.73
N GLY A 138 5.30 9.56 -10.45
CA GLY A 138 3.85 9.63 -10.48
C GLY A 138 3.24 9.02 -9.21
N SER A 139 2.11 9.55 -8.78
CA SER A 139 1.39 9.08 -7.59
C SER A 139 -0.04 8.70 -7.93
N ASN A 140 -0.58 7.72 -7.22
CA ASN A 140 -1.91 7.15 -7.42
C ASN A 140 -3.04 8.09 -6.99
N ILE A 141 -4.27 7.55 -6.98
CA ILE A 141 -5.50 8.27 -6.64
C ILE A 141 -5.48 8.89 -5.24
N LEU A 142 -4.76 8.29 -4.28
CA LEU A 142 -4.68 8.81 -2.91
C LEU A 142 -4.07 10.22 -2.89
N LYS A 143 -3.21 10.55 -3.86
CA LYS A 143 -2.69 11.91 -4.04
C LYS A 143 -3.79 12.92 -4.36
N ALA A 144 -4.81 12.52 -5.11
CA ALA A 144 -5.94 13.40 -5.42
C ALA A 144 -6.74 13.76 -4.15
N LEU A 145 -6.80 12.85 -3.17
CA LEU A 145 -7.40 13.08 -1.86
C LEU A 145 -6.54 13.96 -0.94
N ARG A 146 -5.30 14.30 -1.34
CA ARG A 146 -4.36 15.15 -0.61
C ARG A 146 -4.18 16.54 -1.24
N THR A 147 -5.10 16.97 -2.09
CA THR A 147 -5.00 18.26 -2.78
C THR A 147 -5.61 19.41 -2.02
N LYS A 148 -6.67 19.16 -1.27
CA LYS A 148 -7.41 20.19 -0.52
C LYS A 148 -7.78 19.70 0.87
N GLN A 149 -7.63 20.57 1.86
CA GLN A 149 -8.08 20.32 3.22
C GLN A 149 -9.56 20.66 3.38
N PHE A 150 -10.25 19.86 4.16
CA PHE A 150 -11.67 20.06 4.45
C PHE A 150 -11.94 20.09 5.95
N THR A 151 -13.05 20.73 6.30
CA THR A 151 -13.61 20.70 7.66
C THR A 151 -15.01 20.17 7.56
N GLY A 152 -15.33 19.17 8.37
CA GLY A 152 -16.64 18.54 8.44
C GLY A 152 -16.79 17.76 9.73
N ALA A 153 -18.01 17.35 10.04
CA ALA A 153 -18.28 16.52 11.20
C ALA A 153 -19.38 15.49 10.89
N TRP A 154 -19.27 14.37 11.54
CA TRP A 154 -20.24 13.28 11.48
C TRP A 154 -20.68 12.94 12.90
N THR A 155 -21.97 12.73 13.08
CA THR A 155 -22.57 12.38 14.38
C THR A 155 -23.29 11.05 14.29
N ASN A 156 -23.12 10.23 15.32
CA ASN A 156 -23.78 8.92 15.45
C ASN A 156 -23.60 8.01 14.21
N GLN A 157 -22.39 7.99 13.65
CA GLN A 157 -22.06 7.15 12.49
C GLN A 157 -20.94 6.18 12.81
N THR A 158 -20.95 5.03 12.15
CA THR A 158 -19.84 4.07 12.21
C THR A 158 -18.70 4.52 11.29
N PRO A 159 -17.44 4.15 11.58
CA PRO A 159 -16.29 4.46 10.73
C PRO A 159 -16.47 4.07 9.27
N SER A 160 -16.99 2.87 9.01
CA SER A 160 -17.29 2.41 7.65
C SER A 160 -18.38 3.22 6.96
N ALA A 161 -19.38 3.71 7.71
CA ALA A 161 -20.41 4.60 7.15
C ALA A 161 -19.81 5.95 6.76
N ILE A 162 -18.96 6.52 7.63
CA ILE A 162 -18.23 7.77 7.34
C ILE A 162 -17.35 7.60 6.10
N ALA A 163 -16.59 6.51 6.00
CA ALA A 163 -15.76 6.24 4.83
C ALA A 163 -16.59 6.15 3.54
N ARG A 164 -17.73 5.44 3.56
CA ARG A 164 -18.64 5.36 2.40
C ARG A 164 -19.26 6.68 1.99
N ASN A 165 -19.41 7.65 2.91
CA ASN A 165 -19.93 8.97 2.57
C ASN A 165 -19.05 9.68 1.53
N PHE A 166 -17.74 9.37 1.45
CA PHE A 166 -16.84 9.92 0.44
C PHE A 166 -17.26 9.62 -1.00
N ASN A 167 -18.09 8.59 -1.22
CA ASN A 167 -18.67 8.31 -2.54
C ASN A 167 -19.61 9.42 -3.05
N THR A 168 -20.14 10.24 -2.16
CA THR A 168 -21.12 11.29 -2.48
C THR A 168 -20.69 12.69 -2.06
N LEU A 169 -19.66 12.79 -1.22
CA LEU A 169 -19.15 14.09 -0.75
C LEU A 169 -18.60 14.94 -1.89
N ARG A 170 -18.86 16.23 -1.81
CA ARG A 170 -18.41 17.22 -2.79
C ARG A 170 -17.57 18.32 -2.13
N GLY A 171 -16.58 18.79 -2.88
CA GLY A 171 -15.74 19.92 -2.53
C GLY A 171 -16.06 21.11 -3.44
N GLY A 172 -17.23 21.71 -3.29
CA GLY A 172 -17.80 22.65 -4.25
C GLY A 172 -18.55 21.92 -5.38
N SER A 173 -18.24 22.21 -6.62
CA SER A 173 -18.86 21.56 -7.80
C SER A 173 -18.30 20.16 -8.09
N GLN A 174 -17.10 19.85 -7.62
CA GLN A 174 -16.41 18.58 -7.89
C GLN A 174 -16.62 17.55 -6.79
N PRO A 175 -16.70 16.24 -7.10
CA PRO A 175 -16.67 15.18 -6.10
C PRO A 175 -15.34 15.21 -5.36
N ARG A 176 -15.32 14.89 -4.06
CA ARG A 176 -14.10 14.79 -3.26
C ARG A 176 -13.29 13.56 -3.67
N LEU A 177 -13.96 12.46 -3.95
CA LEU A 177 -13.35 11.26 -4.55
C LEU A 177 -13.56 11.33 -6.07
N PRO A 178 -12.50 11.38 -6.88
CA PRO A 178 -12.62 11.44 -8.34
C PRO A 178 -13.36 10.23 -8.92
N SER A 179 -14.28 10.47 -9.86
CA SER A 179 -14.94 9.40 -10.61
C SER A 179 -13.93 8.64 -11.50
N PRO A 180 -14.05 7.33 -11.67
CA PRO A 180 -15.11 6.43 -11.20
C PRO A 180 -14.84 5.74 -9.84
N TRP A 181 -13.85 6.19 -9.09
CA TRP A 181 -13.44 5.60 -7.81
C TRP A 181 -14.57 5.58 -6.78
N LYS A 182 -14.58 4.52 -5.97
CA LYS A 182 -15.54 4.32 -4.89
C LYS A 182 -14.86 3.76 -3.66
N VAL A 183 -15.26 4.24 -2.48
CA VAL A 183 -14.91 3.59 -1.20
C VAL A 183 -15.80 2.37 -1.02
N VAL A 184 -15.19 1.23 -0.78
CA VAL A 184 -15.84 -0.03 -0.42
C VAL A 184 -15.41 -0.48 0.96
N THR A 185 -16.31 -1.14 1.69
CA THR A 185 -16.07 -1.59 3.07
C THR A 185 -16.40 -3.05 3.22
N ASN A 186 -15.73 -3.74 4.14
CA ASN A 186 -16.10 -5.10 4.49
C ASN A 186 -17.45 -5.10 5.25
N SER A 187 -18.46 -5.75 4.71
CA SER A 187 -19.82 -5.73 5.27
C SER A 187 -19.91 -6.38 6.65
N GLN A 188 -19.18 -7.47 6.88
CA GLN A 188 -19.16 -8.18 8.15
C GLN A 188 -18.49 -7.35 9.24
N ALA A 189 -17.33 -6.75 8.94
CA ALA A 189 -16.64 -5.86 9.86
C ALA A 189 -17.46 -4.61 10.15
N ALA A 190 -18.03 -3.99 9.12
CA ALA A 190 -18.87 -2.80 9.26
C ALA A 190 -20.12 -3.02 10.14
N SER A 191 -20.70 -4.22 10.09
CA SER A 191 -21.87 -4.56 10.95
C SER A 191 -21.50 -4.75 12.42
N ALA A 192 -20.24 -5.03 12.72
CA ALA A 192 -19.73 -5.17 14.09
C ALA A 192 -19.23 -3.86 14.70
N GLU A 193 -19.16 -2.79 13.92
CA GLU A 193 -18.71 -1.48 14.40
C GLU A 193 -19.74 -0.80 15.32
N SER A 194 -19.25 -0.12 16.35
CA SER A 194 -20.03 0.79 17.15
C SER A 194 -20.11 2.17 16.49
N SER A 195 -21.26 2.83 16.58
CA SER A 195 -21.38 4.23 16.17
C SER A 195 -20.58 5.13 17.10
N ILE A 196 -19.90 6.11 16.52
CA ILE A 196 -19.15 7.14 17.25
C ILE A 196 -20.06 8.37 17.38
N GLU A 197 -20.18 8.90 18.59
CA GLU A 197 -21.07 10.05 18.86
C GLU A 197 -20.71 11.27 18.02
N TYR A 198 -19.39 11.54 17.89
CA TYR A 198 -18.89 12.69 17.13
C TYR A 198 -17.50 12.42 16.55
N VAL A 199 -17.38 12.60 15.25
CA VAL A 199 -16.08 12.55 14.53
C VAL A 199 -15.92 13.83 13.73
N ALA A 200 -14.80 14.53 13.92
CA ALA A 200 -14.49 15.76 13.20
C ALA A 200 -13.29 15.55 12.25
N GLN A 201 -13.46 15.95 11.01
CA GLN A 201 -12.35 16.29 10.12
C GLN A 201 -12.10 17.79 10.29
N LYS A 202 -10.97 18.18 10.84
CA LYS A 202 -10.67 19.57 11.14
C LYS A 202 -9.44 20.02 10.34
N ASN A 203 -9.69 20.73 9.24
CA ASN A 203 -8.66 21.23 8.34
C ASN A 203 -7.63 20.15 7.96
N GLN A 204 -8.13 18.99 7.54
CA GLN A 204 -7.34 17.81 7.18
C GLN A 204 -7.58 17.42 5.73
N TYR A 205 -6.58 16.83 5.09
CA TYR A 205 -6.76 16.16 3.81
C TYR A 205 -7.64 14.92 3.97
N ASP A 206 -8.35 14.55 2.92
CA ASP A 206 -9.27 13.42 2.94
C ASP A 206 -8.56 12.09 3.15
N VAL A 207 -7.39 11.90 2.54
CA VAL A 207 -6.59 10.69 2.73
C VAL A 207 -6.11 10.55 4.18
N ASP A 208 -5.59 11.64 4.78
CA ASP A 208 -5.09 11.61 6.16
C ASP A 208 -6.23 11.33 7.16
N PHE A 209 -7.43 11.90 6.90
CA PHE A 209 -8.61 11.62 7.69
C PHE A 209 -9.08 10.16 7.57
N LEU A 210 -9.13 9.61 6.35
CA LEU A 210 -9.52 8.22 6.12
C LEU A 210 -8.51 7.24 6.73
N LEU A 211 -7.21 7.50 6.61
CA LEU A 211 -6.17 6.71 7.26
C LEU A 211 -6.29 6.76 8.79
N GLN A 212 -6.49 7.95 9.37
CA GLN A 212 -6.72 8.09 10.81
C GLN A 212 -7.95 7.31 11.29
N LEU A 213 -9.03 7.36 10.49
CA LEU A 213 -10.26 6.64 10.78
C LEU A 213 -10.05 5.12 10.71
N ALA A 214 -9.30 4.64 9.70
CA ALA A 214 -8.94 3.24 9.53
C ALA A 214 -8.07 2.74 10.69
N HIS A 215 -6.98 3.41 10.98
CA HIS A 215 -6.08 3.04 12.09
C HIS A 215 -6.81 3.01 13.44
N GLY A 216 -7.76 3.94 13.65
CA GLY A 216 -8.59 3.94 14.86
C GLY A 216 -9.45 2.70 15.03
N GLN A 217 -9.62 1.89 14.00
CA GLN A 217 -10.36 0.61 14.01
C GLN A 217 -9.42 -0.60 13.85
N GLY A 218 -8.10 -0.41 13.64
CA GLY A 218 -7.18 -1.47 13.24
C GLY A 218 -7.41 -1.95 11.80
N TYR A 219 -7.96 -1.07 10.95
CA TYR A 219 -8.23 -1.30 9.53
C TYR A 219 -7.11 -0.74 8.65
N THR A 220 -7.14 -1.10 7.37
CA THR A 220 -6.31 -0.56 6.30
C THR A 220 -7.14 0.26 5.31
N LEU A 221 -6.46 1.14 4.60
CA LEU A 221 -7.02 1.87 3.45
C LEU A 221 -6.14 1.53 2.23
N GLU A 222 -6.69 0.78 1.29
CA GLU A 222 -5.95 0.25 0.15
C GLU A 222 -6.60 0.68 -1.17
N ALA A 223 -5.79 1.00 -2.17
CA ALA A 223 -6.27 1.33 -3.50
C ALA A 223 -6.22 0.10 -4.40
N ASP A 224 -7.37 -0.38 -4.85
CA ASP A 224 -7.49 -1.39 -5.91
C ASP A 224 -7.60 -0.66 -7.25
N GLU A 225 -6.51 -0.66 -8.00
CA GLU A 225 -6.41 0.05 -9.27
C GLU A 225 -7.24 -0.61 -10.38
N ASP A 226 -7.39 -1.93 -10.34
CA ASP A 226 -8.16 -2.67 -11.35
C ASP A 226 -9.66 -2.47 -11.17
N ALA A 227 -10.14 -2.59 -9.93
CA ALA A 227 -11.53 -2.36 -9.58
C ALA A 227 -11.89 -0.86 -9.45
N ARG A 228 -10.89 0.02 -9.36
CA ARG A 228 -11.03 1.46 -9.04
C ARG A 228 -11.79 1.68 -7.73
N GLN A 229 -11.33 0.99 -6.71
CA GLN A 229 -11.93 1.01 -5.40
C GLN A 229 -10.89 1.37 -4.33
N LEU A 230 -11.33 2.13 -3.34
CA LEU A 230 -10.60 2.32 -2.09
C LEU A 230 -11.22 1.38 -1.06
N TYR A 231 -10.51 0.33 -0.70
CA TYR A 231 -10.92 -0.59 0.33
C TYR A 231 -10.66 0.01 1.72
N PHE A 232 -11.68 0.01 2.56
CA PHE A 232 -11.63 0.41 3.95
C PHE A 232 -12.11 -0.74 4.83
N GLY A 233 -11.23 -1.41 5.56
CA GLY A 233 -11.58 -2.58 6.35
C GLY A 233 -10.39 -3.29 6.98
N PRO A 234 -10.64 -4.43 7.64
CA PRO A 234 -9.58 -5.26 8.22
C PRO A 234 -8.59 -5.77 7.17
N SER A 235 -7.30 -5.82 7.52
CA SER A 235 -6.19 -6.22 6.65
C SER A 235 -6.33 -7.60 5.99
N GLN A 236 -7.11 -8.50 6.56
CA GLN A 236 -7.25 -9.88 6.05
C GLN A 236 -8.37 -10.07 5.02
N SER A 237 -9.12 -9.03 4.73
CA SER A 237 -10.32 -9.12 3.88
C SER A 237 -10.09 -8.70 2.44
N SER A 238 -8.90 -8.18 2.10
CA SER A 238 -8.64 -7.51 0.82
C SER A 238 -7.88 -8.37 -0.20
N THR A 239 -7.49 -9.60 0.12
CA THR A 239 -6.46 -10.28 -0.67
C THR A 239 -6.96 -11.14 -1.82
N PRO A 240 -6.62 -10.80 -3.06
CA PRO A 240 -6.93 -11.64 -4.21
C PRO A 240 -5.91 -12.76 -4.47
N THR A 241 -4.63 -12.63 -4.07
CA THR A 241 -3.60 -13.62 -4.45
C THR A 241 -2.62 -13.87 -3.31
N ASN A 242 -2.51 -15.12 -2.90
CA ASN A 242 -1.60 -15.55 -1.86
C ASN A 242 -0.46 -16.37 -2.47
N TYR A 243 0.78 -16.01 -2.15
CA TYR A 243 1.96 -16.75 -2.56
C TYR A 243 2.49 -17.61 -1.41
N GLN A 244 3.07 -18.76 -1.78
CA GLN A 244 3.86 -19.59 -0.89
C GLN A 244 5.33 -19.47 -1.31
N LEU A 245 6.18 -18.91 -0.44
CA LEU A 245 7.59 -18.66 -0.69
C LEU A 245 8.45 -19.46 0.30
N GLY A 246 9.40 -20.23 -0.22
CA GLY A 246 10.35 -20.96 0.58
C GLY A 246 11.77 -20.38 0.42
N TYR A 247 12.56 -20.40 1.50
CA TYR A 247 13.96 -20.02 1.42
C TYR A 247 14.71 -20.94 0.45
N GLY A 248 15.41 -20.34 -0.53
CA GLY A 248 16.03 -21.07 -1.63
C GLY A 248 15.07 -21.56 -2.71
N LYS A 249 13.76 -21.28 -2.58
CA LYS A 249 12.72 -21.63 -3.56
C LYS A 249 11.86 -20.40 -3.84
N GLY A 250 12.40 -19.46 -4.63
CA GLY A 250 11.73 -18.19 -4.96
C GLY A 250 12.00 -17.06 -3.99
N LEU A 251 12.26 -17.33 -2.72
CA LEU A 251 12.67 -16.34 -1.73
C LEU A 251 14.20 -16.20 -1.77
N MET A 252 14.68 -15.06 -2.25
CA MET A 252 16.12 -14.77 -2.38
C MET A 252 16.74 -14.42 -1.03
N SER A 253 16.04 -13.60 -0.24
CA SER A 253 16.43 -13.28 1.14
C SER A 253 15.19 -13.04 1.99
N PHE A 254 15.30 -13.32 3.29
CA PHE A 254 14.25 -13.04 4.26
C PHE A 254 14.88 -12.78 5.62
N LYS A 255 14.55 -11.65 6.20
CA LYS A 255 15.10 -11.21 7.49
C LYS A 255 13.95 -10.94 8.47
N PRO A 256 13.50 -11.96 9.21
CA PRO A 256 12.49 -11.78 10.25
C PRO A 256 13.10 -11.18 11.51
N SER A 257 12.31 -10.36 12.20
CA SER A 257 12.63 -9.77 13.50
C SER A 257 11.49 -10.10 14.47
N LEU A 258 11.81 -10.74 15.58
CA LEU A 258 10.89 -10.97 16.70
C LEU A 258 11.22 -9.97 17.80
N ALA A 259 10.32 -9.03 18.07
CA ALA A 259 10.52 -7.98 19.07
C ALA A 259 9.38 -7.97 20.09
N THR A 260 9.74 -8.13 21.36
CA THR A 260 8.80 -8.03 22.48
C THR A 260 8.84 -6.67 23.20
N ALA A 261 9.86 -5.85 22.93
CA ALA A 261 10.09 -4.57 23.61
C ALA A 261 8.91 -3.57 23.46
N ASN A 262 8.25 -3.57 22.32
CA ASN A 262 7.12 -2.67 22.03
C ASN A 262 5.76 -3.39 22.13
N GLN A 263 5.72 -4.55 22.75
CA GLN A 263 4.50 -5.33 22.95
C GLN A 263 3.92 -5.04 24.34
N TRP A 264 2.60 -5.03 24.42
CA TRP A 264 1.89 -4.80 25.69
C TRP A 264 1.08 -6.01 26.10
N LYS A 265 1.03 -6.27 27.40
CA LYS A 265 0.17 -7.29 27.99
C LYS A 265 -1.28 -6.82 28.04
N SER A 266 -1.45 -5.53 28.22
CA SER A 266 -2.77 -4.88 28.21
C SER A 266 -2.68 -3.40 27.84
N VAL A 267 -3.78 -2.91 27.29
CA VAL A 267 -4.00 -1.48 27.02
C VAL A 267 -5.21 -1.02 27.81
N THR A 268 -5.05 0.10 28.53
CA THR A 268 -6.14 0.76 29.25
C THR A 268 -6.46 2.08 28.58
N VAL A 269 -7.66 2.21 28.05
CA VAL A 269 -8.18 3.46 27.51
C VAL A 269 -9.00 4.18 28.56
N ARG A 270 -8.69 5.45 28.78
CA ARG A 270 -9.44 6.35 29.67
C ARG A 270 -10.15 7.42 28.86
N GLY A 271 -11.36 7.73 29.28
CA GLY A 271 -12.21 8.76 28.70
C GLY A 271 -13.16 9.32 29.72
N TRP A 272 -14.13 10.12 29.25
CA TRP A 272 -15.10 10.78 30.12
C TRP A 272 -16.50 10.72 29.49
N ASP A 273 -17.42 10.11 30.22
CA ASP A 273 -18.85 10.12 29.85
C ASP A 273 -19.47 11.46 30.24
N ARG A 274 -19.84 12.24 29.27
CA ARG A 274 -20.42 13.57 29.47
C ARG A 274 -21.86 13.52 29.99
N GLN A 275 -22.59 12.44 29.71
CA GLN A 275 -24.00 12.30 30.12
C GLN A 275 -24.07 11.91 31.60
N THR A 276 -23.30 10.93 32.00
CA THR A 276 -23.31 10.42 33.38
C THR A 276 -22.28 11.11 34.28
N GLN A 277 -21.42 11.97 33.72
CA GLN A 277 -20.34 12.67 34.41
C GLN A 277 -19.41 11.72 35.19
N LYS A 278 -19.11 10.56 34.58
CA LYS A 278 -18.25 9.53 35.17
C LYS A 278 -17.03 9.22 34.28
N PRO A 279 -15.90 8.84 34.88
CA PRO A 279 -14.75 8.38 34.11
C PRO A 279 -15.08 7.06 33.40
N ILE A 280 -14.66 6.95 32.16
CA ILE A 280 -14.65 5.71 31.40
C ILE A 280 -13.23 5.14 31.53
N VAL A 281 -13.13 3.89 32.02
CA VAL A 281 -11.84 3.17 32.10
C VAL A 281 -12.08 1.76 31.59
N VAL A 282 -11.48 1.43 30.44
CA VAL A 282 -11.60 0.11 29.83
C VAL A 282 -10.23 -0.47 29.58
N LYS A 283 -10.02 -1.68 30.08
CA LYS A 283 -8.77 -2.45 29.91
C LYS A 283 -9.04 -3.62 28.95
N VAL A 284 -8.18 -3.76 27.93
CA VAL A 284 -8.14 -4.91 27.02
C VAL A 284 -6.77 -5.56 27.14
N GLY A 285 -6.74 -6.86 27.35
CA GLY A 285 -5.51 -7.64 27.47
C GLY A 285 -5.33 -8.64 26.33
N GLN A 286 -4.21 -9.34 26.35
CA GLN A 286 -3.93 -10.45 25.43
C GLN A 286 -4.94 -11.61 25.54
N ASP A 287 -5.71 -11.67 26.63
CA ASP A 287 -6.75 -12.68 26.84
C ASP A 287 -8.03 -12.41 26.04
N ASP A 288 -8.19 -11.21 25.49
CA ASP A 288 -9.34 -10.91 24.65
C ASP A 288 -9.39 -11.90 23.47
N PRO A 289 -10.58 -12.48 23.16
CA PRO A 289 -10.72 -13.51 22.12
C PRO A 289 -10.21 -13.10 20.75
N GLN A 290 -10.25 -11.81 20.41
CA GLN A 290 -9.76 -11.31 19.12
C GLN A 290 -8.23 -11.21 19.12
N VAL A 291 -7.62 -10.75 20.21
CA VAL A 291 -6.17 -10.65 20.36
C VAL A 291 -5.55 -12.04 20.47
N LYS A 292 -6.15 -12.92 21.26
CA LYS A 292 -5.66 -14.29 21.50
C LYS A 292 -5.55 -15.14 20.26
N LYS A 293 -6.39 -14.89 19.24
CA LYS A 293 -6.33 -15.61 17.96
C LYS A 293 -5.10 -15.23 17.13
N LEU A 294 -4.55 -14.05 17.35
CA LEU A 294 -3.44 -13.52 16.57
C LEU A 294 -2.11 -13.90 17.25
N ASN A 295 -1.24 -14.60 16.53
CA ASN A 295 0.12 -14.94 16.99
C ASN A 295 0.18 -15.56 18.39
N SER A 296 -0.80 -16.36 18.79
CA SER A 296 -1.02 -16.85 20.16
C SER A 296 0.23 -17.46 20.82
N GLY A 297 1.04 -18.20 20.06
CA GLY A 297 2.27 -18.82 20.57
C GLY A 297 3.41 -17.83 20.86
N LEU A 298 3.37 -16.65 20.27
CA LEU A 298 4.43 -15.62 20.42
C LEU A 298 4.07 -14.56 21.44
N LEU A 299 2.79 -14.25 21.60
CA LEU A 299 2.31 -13.27 22.58
C LEU A 299 2.61 -13.71 24.03
N SER A 300 2.76 -15.01 24.27
CA SER A 300 3.17 -15.55 25.59
C SER A 300 4.58 -15.11 26.02
N LEU A 301 5.42 -14.66 25.08
CA LEU A 301 6.76 -14.17 25.34
C LEU A 301 6.79 -12.74 25.89
N VAL A 302 5.67 -12.02 25.81
CA VAL A 302 5.57 -10.63 26.29
C VAL A 302 5.57 -10.59 27.81
N PRO A 303 6.45 -9.78 28.45
CA PRO A 303 6.49 -9.66 29.89
C PRO A 303 5.18 -9.18 30.51
N ASP A 304 4.81 -9.72 31.68
CA ASP A 304 3.51 -9.44 32.32
C ASP A 304 3.33 -7.99 32.78
N ARG A 305 4.42 -7.23 32.89
CA ARG A 305 4.41 -5.85 33.40
C ARG A 305 4.32 -4.80 32.29
N GLN A 306 4.25 -5.18 31.04
CA GLN A 306 4.11 -4.23 29.95
C GLN A 306 2.65 -3.81 29.79
N GLU A 307 2.28 -2.68 30.37
CA GLU A 307 0.95 -2.08 30.29
C GLU A 307 1.03 -0.67 29.71
N GLN A 308 0.07 -0.32 28.88
CA GLN A 308 -0.07 1.02 28.29
C GLN A 308 -1.41 1.64 28.72
N THR A 309 -1.36 2.86 29.21
CA THR A 309 -2.55 3.67 29.44
C THR A 309 -2.60 4.80 28.42
N VAL A 310 -3.76 4.98 27.79
CA VAL A 310 -3.97 6.02 26.76
C VAL A 310 -5.22 6.81 27.11
N ASP A 311 -5.08 8.12 27.19
CA ASP A 311 -6.20 9.03 27.37
C ASP A 311 -6.72 9.45 25.98
N LEU A 312 -7.94 9.10 25.68
CA LEU A 312 -8.59 9.39 24.40
C LEU A 312 -9.91 10.10 24.60
N PRO A 313 -10.32 10.96 23.66
CA PRO A 313 -11.63 11.59 23.69
C PRO A 313 -12.73 10.58 23.30
N VAL A 314 -12.99 9.61 24.17
CA VAL A 314 -14.06 8.61 24.03
C VAL A 314 -15.21 8.95 24.97
N PHE A 315 -16.44 8.77 24.51
CA PHE A 315 -17.65 9.18 25.18
C PHE A 315 -18.50 8.02 25.69
N THR A 316 -18.21 6.80 25.26
CA THR A 316 -18.89 5.58 25.69
C THR A 316 -17.90 4.46 26.02
N ALA A 317 -18.30 3.54 26.91
CA ALA A 317 -17.48 2.37 27.24
C ALA A 317 -17.29 1.44 26.03
N ALA A 318 -18.28 1.36 25.14
CA ALA A 318 -18.18 0.57 23.91
C ALA A 318 -17.12 1.12 22.96
N GLU A 319 -17.11 2.44 22.76
CA GLU A 319 -16.07 3.12 21.97
C GLU A 319 -14.68 2.94 22.58
N ALA A 320 -14.56 3.10 23.92
CA ALA A 320 -13.31 2.91 24.63
C ALA A 320 -12.78 1.47 24.44
N LYS A 321 -13.66 0.46 24.51
CA LYS A 321 -13.29 -0.93 24.26
C LYS A 321 -12.81 -1.15 22.84
N GLN A 322 -13.50 -0.61 21.86
CA GLN A 322 -13.14 -0.74 20.46
C GLN A 322 -11.76 -0.10 20.16
N ARG A 323 -11.50 1.09 20.73
CA ARG A 323 -10.21 1.77 20.64
C ARG A 323 -9.10 0.98 21.32
N ALA A 324 -9.33 0.49 22.54
CA ALA A 324 -8.35 -0.33 23.26
C ALA A 324 -8.00 -1.61 22.50
N LEU A 325 -9.02 -2.25 21.91
CA LEU A 325 -8.86 -3.44 21.10
C LEU A 325 -8.07 -3.15 19.80
N ALA A 326 -8.39 -2.07 19.10
CA ALA A 326 -7.67 -1.66 17.90
C ALA A 326 -6.18 -1.42 18.19
N ILE A 327 -5.85 -0.69 19.26
CA ILE A 327 -4.47 -0.44 19.67
C ILE A 327 -3.77 -1.76 20.05
N MET A 328 -4.45 -2.65 20.76
CA MET A 328 -3.89 -3.93 21.16
C MET A 328 -3.63 -4.86 19.98
N LEU A 329 -4.57 -4.94 19.02
CA LEU A 329 -4.41 -5.73 17.80
C LEU A 329 -3.29 -5.20 16.93
N ASP A 330 -3.21 -3.88 16.73
CA ASP A 330 -2.18 -3.27 15.91
C ASP A 330 -0.78 -3.59 16.44
N ARG A 331 -0.57 -3.46 17.76
CA ARG A 331 0.69 -3.84 18.40
C ARG A 331 0.98 -5.33 18.34
N SER A 332 -0.03 -6.17 18.51
CA SER A 332 0.12 -7.62 18.44
C SER A 332 0.50 -8.11 17.04
N LYS A 333 0.12 -7.39 15.99
CA LYS A 333 0.52 -7.67 14.61
C LYS A 333 2.01 -7.40 14.36
N GLU A 334 2.60 -6.48 15.10
CA GLU A 334 4.02 -6.09 14.96
C GLU A 334 5.01 -6.95 15.74
N ILE A 335 4.57 -8.01 16.43
CA ILE A 335 5.47 -8.87 17.22
C ILE A 335 6.53 -9.56 16.37
N VAL A 336 6.18 -9.91 15.12
CA VAL A 336 7.11 -10.38 14.11
C VAL A 336 6.93 -9.55 12.86
N THR A 337 7.96 -8.80 12.52
CA THR A 337 8.09 -8.10 11.24
C THR A 337 9.20 -8.71 10.42
N ALA A 338 9.15 -8.58 9.12
CA ALA A 338 10.20 -9.11 8.25
C ALA A 338 10.35 -8.27 6.99
N HIS A 339 11.58 -8.29 6.47
CA HIS A 339 11.91 -7.81 5.14
C HIS A 339 12.29 -8.99 4.26
N GLY A 340 11.70 -9.07 3.07
CA GLY A 340 11.93 -10.13 2.10
C GLY A 340 12.28 -9.61 0.72
N LYS A 341 13.00 -10.46 -0.06
CA LYS A 341 13.35 -10.20 -1.44
C LYS A 341 13.12 -11.45 -2.27
N THR A 342 12.46 -11.30 -3.40
CA THR A 342 12.12 -12.39 -4.32
C THR A 342 12.32 -11.96 -5.76
N VAL A 343 12.27 -12.89 -6.69
CA VAL A 343 12.11 -12.58 -8.11
C VAL A 343 10.88 -11.70 -8.31
N GLY A 344 10.81 -10.95 -9.39
CA GLY A 344 9.68 -10.07 -9.65
C GLY A 344 8.35 -10.82 -9.64
N LEU A 345 7.45 -10.45 -8.76
CA LEU A 345 6.10 -11.02 -8.61
C LEU A 345 5.07 -9.89 -8.70
N PRO A 346 4.53 -9.59 -9.89
CA PRO A 346 3.65 -8.43 -10.08
C PRO A 346 2.39 -8.44 -9.20
N LYS A 347 1.92 -9.64 -8.81
CA LYS A 347 0.73 -9.80 -7.96
C LYS A 347 1.05 -9.80 -6.46
N LEU A 348 2.32 -9.75 -6.06
CA LEU A 348 2.70 -9.57 -4.66
C LEU A 348 2.62 -8.06 -4.35
N ARG A 349 1.55 -7.67 -3.68
CA ARG A 349 1.20 -6.27 -3.42
C ARG A 349 1.05 -6.03 -1.92
N ALA A 350 1.17 -4.78 -1.49
CA ALA A 350 0.71 -4.40 -0.16
C ALA A 350 -0.76 -4.81 0.02
N GLY A 351 -1.14 -5.22 1.23
CA GLY A 351 -2.47 -5.77 1.50
C GLY A 351 -2.64 -7.27 1.18
N THR A 352 -1.64 -7.94 0.57
CA THR A 352 -1.73 -9.38 0.27
C THR A 352 -1.15 -10.24 1.39
N LEU A 353 -1.54 -11.52 1.42
CA LEU A 353 -0.96 -12.52 2.33
C LEU A 353 0.10 -13.34 1.60
N VAL A 354 1.18 -13.64 2.29
CA VAL A 354 2.24 -14.56 1.82
C VAL A 354 2.51 -15.60 2.89
N ASN A 355 2.63 -16.86 2.48
CA ASN A 355 3.04 -17.95 3.36
C ASN A 355 4.54 -18.19 3.20
N ILE A 356 5.30 -18.00 4.28
CA ILE A 356 6.76 -18.19 4.29
C ILE A 356 7.09 -19.52 4.93
N GLN A 357 7.87 -20.34 4.22
CA GLN A 357 8.27 -21.68 4.65
C GLN A 357 9.79 -21.85 4.66
N GLY A 358 10.27 -22.89 5.37
CA GLY A 358 11.68 -23.27 5.38
C GLY A 358 12.59 -22.40 6.23
N ILE A 359 12.03 -21.54 7.11
CA ILE A 359 12.78 -20.65 8.01
C ILE A 359 12.65 -21.03 9.49
N GLY A 360 12.30 -22.28 9.75
CA GLY A 360 12.06 -22.83 11.10
C GLY A 360 10.60 -22.65 11.54
N ALA A 361 10.11 -23.62 12.31
CA ALA A 361 8.69 -23.69 12.71
C ALA A 361 8.17 -22.44 13.44
N ARG A 362 9.05 -21.77 14.19
CA ARG A 362 8.69 -20.58 14.97
C ARG A 362 8.42 -19.34 14.13
N LEU A 363 9.08 -19.20 12.98
CA LEU A 363 9.02 -18.01 12.13
C LEU A 363 8.32 -18.29 10.80
N SER A 364 8.19 -19.56 10.39
CA SER A 364 7.37 -19.93 9.25
C SER A 364 5.89 -19.67 9.51
N GLY A 365 5.11 -19.34 8.50
CA GLY A 365 3.68 -19.07 8.61
C GLY A 365 3.19 -17.98 7.68
N THR A 366 1.99 -17.49 7.97
CA THR A 366 1.33 -16.46 7.15
C THR A 366 1.76 -15.07 7.58
N TYR A 367 2.21 -14.29 6.61
CA TYR A 367 2.59 -12.89 6.76
C TYR A 367 1.68 -12.02 5.92
N PHE A 368 1.30 -10.87 6.47
CA PHE A 368 0.62 -9.81 5.78
C PHE A 368 1.64 -8.82 5.24
N VAL A 369 1.61 -8.58 3.93
CA VAL A 369 2.53 -7.66 3.26
C VAL A 369 2.07 -6.23 3.49
N THR A 370 2.93 -5.42 4.09
CA THR A 370 2.63 -4.01 4.41
C THR A 370 3.15 -3.06 3.35
N LYS A 371 4.23 -3.45 2.68
CA LYS A 371 4.87 -2.63 1.66
C LYS A 371 5.52 -3.52 0.61
N THR A 372 5.48 -3.08 -0.65
CA THR A 372 6.26 -3.69 -1.73
C THR A 372 7.02 -2.65 -2.53
N THR A 373 8.16 -3.06 -3.06
CA THR A 373 8.95 -2.29 -4.01
C THR A 373 9.28 -3.20 -5.18
N HIS A 374 8.76 -2.89 -6.34
CA HIS A 374 9.02 -3.60 -7.58
C HIS A 374 10.03 -2.81 -8.39
N THR A 375 11.18 -3.39 -8.65
CA THR A 375 12.25 -2.75 -9.42
C THR A 375 12.54 -3.56 -10.68
N LEU A 376 12.39 -2.93 -11.83
CA LEU A 376 12.75 -3.48 -13.14
C LEU A 376 13.83 -2.61 -13.76
N GLY A 377 14.98 -3.20 -14.06
CA GLY A 377 16.14 -2.51 -14.64
C GLY A 377 17.17 -3.50 -15.17
N GLU A 378 18.43 -3.07 -15.27
CA GLU A 378 19.53 -3.91 -15.78
C GLU A 378 19.73 -5.20 -14.98
N GLY A 379 19.43 -5.19 -13.68
CA GLY A 379 19.50 -6.38 -12.80
C GLY A 379 18.30 -7.34 -12.95
N GLY A 380 17.41 -7.12 -13.91
CA GLY A 380 16.17 -7.87 -14.09
C GLY A 380 15.01 -7.31 -13.28
N TYR A 381 14.03 -8.16 -12.97
CA TYR A 381 12.85 -7.78 -12.19
C TYR A 381 12.89 -8.40 -10.79
N ILE A 382 12.82 -7.55 -9.78
CA ILE A 382 12.93 -7.92 -8.37
C ILE A 382 11.74 -7.31 -7.63
N THR A 383 11.20 -8.06 -6.66
CA THR A 383 10.23 -7.57 -5.67
C THR A 383 10.84 -7.65 -4.28
N GLU A 384 10.96 -6.51 -3.62
CA GLU A 384 11.26 -6.40 -2.20
C GLU A 384 9.96 -6.12 -1.45
N PHE A 385 9.81 -6.68 -0.25
CA PHE A 385 8.59 -6.51 0.51
C PHE A 385 8.86 -6.45 2.01
N ASP A 386 8.11 -5.61 2.70
CA ASP A 386 8.00 -5.62 4.16
C ASP A 386 6.70 -6.30 4.55
N CYS A 387 6.75 -7.08 5.61
CA CYS A 387 5.59 -7.81 6.07
C CYS A 387 5.59 -7.99 7.58
N ARG A 388 4.42 -8.28 8.12
CA ARG A 388 4.23 -8.62 9.53
C ARG A 388 3.48 -9.94 9.63
N ARG A 389 3.77 -10.72 10.67
CA ARG A 389 3.10 -12.01 10.85
C ARG A 389 1.68 -11.81 11.37
N GLU A 390 0.71 -12.28 10.61
CA GLU A 390 -0.70 -12.30 11.00
C GLU A 390 -1.21 -13.75 11.00
N ASP A 391 -0.68 -14.57 11.92
CA ASP A 391 -1.10 -15.96 12.04
C ASP A 391 -2.31 -16.08 12.97
N LEU A 392 -3.44 -16.50 12.41
CA LEU A 392 -4.70 -16.70 13.16
C LEU A 392 -4.80 -18.03 13.90
N GLY A 393 -3.68 -18.76 14.07
CA GLY A 393 -3.64 -19.97 14.88
C GLY A 393 -4.38 -21.18 14.29
N GLY A 394 -4.52 -21.23 12.96
CA GLY A 394 -5.18 -22.36 12.25
C GLY A 394 -4.30 -23.16 11.30
N GLY A 395 -3.03 -22.79 11.16
CA GLY A 395 -2.08 -23.49 10.31
C GLY A 395 -1.17 -24.41 11.12
N GLY A 396 -1.64 -25.57 11.48
CA GLY A 396 -0.81 -26.65 11.97
C GLY A 396 0.30 -26.93 10.96
N ALA A 397 1.55 -26.91 11.41
CA ALA A 397 2.67 -27.44 10.68
C ALA A 397 2.34 -28.88 10.25
N SER A 398 2.02 -29.09 8.98
CA SER A 398 2.17 -30.40 8.39
C SER A 398 3.66 -30.59 8.10
N SER A 399 4.24 -31.46 8.88
CA SER A 399 5.60 -32.00 8.73
C SER A 399 5.86 -32.52 7.32
#